data_421591ec258da6db817efb1462c44b88
#
_entry.id   421591ec258da6db817efb1462c44b88
#
_cell.length_a   1.000
_cell.length_b   1.000
_cell.length_c   1.000
_cell.angle_alpha   90.00
_cell.angle_beta   90.00
_cell.angle_gamma   90.00
#
_symmetry.space_group_name_H-M   'P 1'
#
loop_
_entity.id
_entity.type
_entity.pdbx_description
1 polymer ?
#
loop_
_entity_poly.entity_id
_entity_poly.type
_entity_poly.pdbx_seq_one_letter_code
_entity_poly.pdbx_strand_id
1 'polypeptide(L)'
;MNKFAMLGSSLALLGAVALSRPAVAETAEWALDGSHSRIGFSVSHMVVSSVSGRFKQFTGKVDLDEANPAKSQVDISVKVDSIDTDDAKRDEHLRSPEFFDSKKFPTLSFKSTKITKAAGKKYKLTGDLTIHGVTKNVTLDAELSDPVKSPWGKLVRSVKLLGKVKRSDFGLKWNKTLDSGGVLVGEDVTLDIQVEVNK
;
A
#
# COMPACT_ATOMS: atom_id res chain seq x y z
N MET A 1 15.26 89.60 19.92
CA MET A 1 13.96 88.90 20.11
C MET A 1 13.96 87.76 19.12
N ASN A 2 14.45 86.58 19.50
CA ASN A 2 14.59 85.42 18.63
C ASN A 2 13.50 84.42 18.94
N LYS A 3 12.68 84.10 17.95
CA LYS A 3 11.68 83.02 18.06
C LYS A 3 12.26 81.75 17.49
N PHE A 4 12.52 80.78 18.31
CA PHE A 4 12.85 79.38 17.90
C PHE A 4 11.60 78.62 17.53
N ALA A 5 11.51 78.15 16.32
CA ALA A 5 10.49 77.19 15.87
C ALA A 5 11.04 75.77 16.02
N MET A 6 10.39 74.93 16.87
CA MET A 6 10.66 73.50 16.97
C MET A 6 9.89 72.76 15.88
N LEU A 7 10.66 72.13 14.96
CA LEU A 7 10.10 71.10 14.05
C LEU A 7 10.04 69.75 14.81
N GLY A 8 8.85 69.24 15.03
CA GLY A 8 8.62 67.90 15.51
C GLY A 8 8.65 66.90 14.36
N SER A 9 9.67 66.01 14.33
CA SER A 9 9.74 64.86 13.40
C SER A 9 8.93 63.71 13.93
N SER A 10 7.79 63.43 13.31
CA SER A 10 6.99 62.22 13.59
C SER A 10 7.59 61.03 12.81
N LEU A 11 8.23 60.11 13.54
CA LEU A 11 8.72 58.87 13.00
C LEU A 11 7.58 57.83 12.90
N ALA A 12 7.05 57.60 11.70
CA ALA A 12 6.07 56.57 11.45
C ALA A 12 6.72 55.20 11.37
N LEU A 13 6.50 54.35 12.39
CA LEU A 13 6.91 52.93 12.38
C LEU A 13 5.97 52.16 11.46
N LEU A 14 6.38 51.84 10.21
CA LEU A 14 5.67 50.85 9.41
C LEU A 14 6.01 49.46 9.96
N GLY A 15 5.04 48.85 10.69
CA GLY A 15 5.10 47.46 11.07
C GLY A 15 4.88 46.55 9.87
N ALA A 16 5.95 45.89 9.41
CA ALA A 16 5.83 44.82 8.41
C ALA A 16 5.14 43.61 9.00
N VAL A 17 3.86 43.41 8.69
CA VAL A 17 3.16 42.14 9.00
C VAL A 17 3.69 41.07 8.04
N ALA A 18 4.57 40.22 8.56
CA ALA A 18 5.02 39.04 7.85
C ALA A 18 3.85 38.05 7.75
N LEU A 19 3.19 38.01 6.60
CA LEU A 19 2.22 36.99 6.25
C LEU A 19 2.99 35.65 6.14
N SER A 20 2.96 34.84 7.20
CA SER A 20 3.43 33.45 7.17
C SER A 20 2.53 32.70 6.18
N ARG A 21 3.06 32.38 4.99
CA ARG A 21 2.43 31.43 4.07
C ARG A 21 2.34 30.09 4.77
N PRO A 22 1.16 29.42 4.81
CA PRO A 22 1.11 28.05 5.27
C PRO A 22 2.03 27.21 4.39
N ALA A 23 2.96 26.52 5.00
CA ALA A 23 3.77 25.53 4.31
C ALA A 23 2.80 24.48 3.74
N VAL A 24 2.65 24.45 2.43
CA VAL A 24 1.95 23.35 1.75
C VAL A 24 2.85 22.14 1.99
N ALA A 25 2.38 21.20 2.82
CA ALA A 25 3.06 19.93 3.01
C ALA A 25 3.11 19.23 1.65
N GLU A 26 4.32 19.11 1.11
CA GLU A 26 4.56 18.47 -0.17
C GLU A 26 4.47 16.97 0.02
N THR A 27 3.65 16.29 -0.81
CA THR A 27 3.64 14.82 -0.89
C THR A 27 5.05 14.36 -1.28
N ALA A 28 5.66 13.55 -0.42
CA ALA A 28 6.99 13.00 -0.71
C ALA A 28 6.85 11.61 -1.32
N GLU A 29 7.54 11.39 -2.43
CA GLU A 29 7.68 10.06 -3.03
C GLU A 29 8.63 9.21 -2.17
N TRP A 30 8.16 8.02 -1.80
CA TRP A 30 8.92 7.01 -1.09
C TRP A 30 9.20 5.84 -2.04
N ALA A 31 10.47 5.49 -2.16
CA ALA A 31 10.88 4.35 -2.97
C ALA A 31 10.53 3.04 -2.24
N LEU A 32 9.94 2.11 -2.98
CA LEU A 32 9.64 0.76 -2.49
C LEU A 32 10.93 -0.05 -2.38
N ASP A 33 11.22 -0.61 -1.20
CA ASP A 33 12.33 -1.53 -1.01
C ASP A 33 11.87 -2.97 -1.20
N GLY A 34 12.14 -3.53 -2.38
CA GLY A 34 11.74 -4.90 -2.72
C GLY A 34 12.47 -5.98 -1.90
N SER A 35 13.67 -5.69 -1.36
CA SER A 35 14.47 -6.67 -0.61
C SER A 35 13.96 -6.85 0.84
N HIS A 36 13.33 -5.82 1.40
CA HIS A 36 12.76 -5.84 2.75
C HIS A 36 11.23 -5.83 2.74
N SER A 37 10.63 -6.16 1.59
CA SER A 37 9.17 -6.19 1.42
C SER A 37 8.66 -7.57 1.04
N ARG A 38 7.42 -7.85 1.45
CA ARG A 38 6.73 -9.10 1.17
C ARG A 38 5.29 -8.83 0.80
N ILE A 39 4.86 -9.31 -0.37
CA ILE A 39 3.46 -9.38 -0.76
C ILE A 39 3.00 -10.83 -0.57
N GLY A 40 2.47 -11.12 0.61
CA GLY A 40 2.08 -12.45 1.06
C GLY A 40 0.58 -12.67 1.04
N PHE A 41 0.21 -13.93 0.96
CA PHE A 41 -1.17 -14.39 1.06
C PHE A 41 -1.24 -15.77 1.74
N SER A 42 -2.43 -16.12 2.23
CA SER A 42 -2.73 -17.49 2.69
C SER A 42 -4.16 -17.86 2.35
N VAL A 43 -4.39 -19.15 2.12
CA VAL A 43 -5.70 -19.73 1.81
C VAL A 43 -5.87 -21.07 2.54
N SER A 44 -7.07 -21.35 3.01
CA SER A 44 -7.38 -22.65 3.65
C SER A 44 -7.27 -23.79 2.64
N HIS A 45 -6.70 -24.91 3.09
CA HIS A 45 -6.55 -26.16 2.34
C HIS A 45 -7.23 -27.30 3.07
N MET A 46 -8.19 -27.95 2.43
CA MET A 46 -9.02 -29.05 2.97
C MET A 46 -9.68 -28.74 4.32
N VAL A 47 -9.84 -27.46 4.69
CA VAL A 47 -10.37 -27.01 6.00
C VAL A 47 -9.49 -27.37 7.21
N VAL A 48 -8.38 -28.11 7.02
CA VAL A 48 -7.50 -28.59 8.11
C VAL A 48 -6.20 -27.84 8.24
N SER A 49 -5.76 -27.17 7.17
CA SER A 49 -4.49 -26.42 7.14
C SER A 49 -4.62 -25.18 6.27
N SER A 50 -3.55 -24.42 6.13
CA SER A 50 -3.45 -23.30 5.20
C SER A 50 -2.21 -23.40 4.34
N VAL A 51 -2.33 -23.06 3.08
CA VAL A 51 -1.21 -22.82 2.17
C VAL A 51 -0.91 -21.33 2.20
N SER A 52 0.33 -20.98 2.48
CA SER A 52 0.85 -19.62 2.35
C SER A 52 1.69 -19.48 1.09
N GLY A 53 1.71 -18.28 0.54
CA GLY A 53 2.55 -17.94 -0.61
C GLY A 53 2.91 -16.47 -0.61
N ARG A 54 3.73 -16.08 -1.58
CA ARG A 54 4.13 -14.70 -1.80
C ARG A 54 4.39 -14.45 -3.29
N PHE A 55 4.42 -13.18 -3.67
CA PHE A 55 4.94 -12.76 -4.95
C PHE A 55 6.33 -12.12 -4.74
N LYS A 56 7.32 -12.57 -5.49
CA LYS A 56 8.73 -12.13 -5.35
C LYS A 56 9.08 -10.89 -6.16
N GLN A 57 8.28 -10.55 -7.19
CA GLN A 57 8.56 -9.43 -8.09
C GLN A 57 7.38 -8.47 -8.13
N PHE A 58 7.63 -7.27 -7.68
CA PHE A 58 6.65 -6.19 -7.68
C PHE A 58 7.38 -4.85 -7.79
N THR A 59 6.66 -3.87 -8.29
CA THR A 59 7.11 -2.48 -8.41
C THR A 59 5.96 -1.56 -8.01
N GLY A 60 6.26 -0.32 -7.71
CA GLY A 60 5.20 0.62 -7.42
C GLY A 60 5.69 1.97 -6.95
N LYS A 61 4.72 2.86 -6.79
CA LYS A 61 4.88 4.21 -6.31
C LYS A 61 4.08 4.40 -5.03
N VAL A 62 4.74 4.98 -4.04
CA VAL A 62 4.14 5.30 -2.75
C VAL A 62 4.40 6.77 -2.44
N ASP A 63 3.38 7.59 -2.59
CA ASP A 63 3.41 9.02 -2.25
C ASP A 63 2.74 9.20 -0.89
N LEU A 64 3.50 9.61 0.12
CA LEU A 64 2.98 9.84 1.47
C LEU A 64 2.91 11.33 1.77
N ASP A 65 1.72 11.80 2.13
CA ASP A 65 1.51 13.10 2.76
C ASP A 65 1.38 12.91 4.27
N GLU A 66 2.44 13.24 5.00
CA GLU A 66 2.49 13.05 6.46
C GLU A 66 1.54 13.99 7.21
N ALA A 67 1.30 15.19 6.67
CA ALA A 67 0.39 16.17 7.25
C ALA A 67 -1.08 15.83 6.96
N ASN A 68 -1.35 15.25 5.78
CA ASN A 68 -2.68 14.85 5.37
C ASN A 68 -2.67 13.47 4.70
N PRO A 69 -2.66 12.38 5.48
CA PRO A 69 -2.60 11.02 4.94
C PRO A 69 -3.68 10.68 3.91
N ALA A 70 -4.81 11.40 3.92
CA ALA A 70 -5.87 11.22 2.92
C ALA A 70 -5.44 11.64 1.49
N LYS A 71 -4.37 12.43 1.36
CA LYS A 71 -3.77 12.81 0.07
C LYS A 71 -2.70 11.83 -0.42
N SER A 72 -2.29 10.89 0.43
CA SER A 72 -1.32 9.86 0.04
C SER A 72 -1.87 8.97 -1.07
N GLN A 73 -0.98 8.45 -1.91
CA GLN A 73 -1.32 7.58 -3.04
C GLN A 73 -0.42 6.35 -3.05
N VAL A 74 -0.99 5.22 -3.43
CA VAL A 74 -0.31 3.94 -3.57
C VAL A 74 -0.70 3.33 -4.91
N ASP A 75 0.29 2.99 -5.74
CA ASP A 75 0.10 2.31 -7.01
C ASP A 75 1.14 1.19 -7.12
N ILE A 76 0.68 -0.07 -7.08
CA ILE A 76 1.54 -1.26 -7.03
C ILE A 76 1.19 -2.18 -8.19
N SER A 77 2.22 -2.69 -8.85
CA SER A 77 2.13 -3.74 -9.86
C SER A 77 2.95 -4.94 -9.44
N VAL A 78 2.37 -6.14 -9.54
CA VAL A 78 2.95 -7.40 -9.09
C VAL A 78 3.00 -8.38 -10.26
N LYS A 79 4.15 -8.99 -10.52
CA LYS A 79 4.28 -10.02 -11.56
C LYS A 79 3.69 -11.34 -11.08
N VAL A 80 2.70 -11.87 -11.81
CA VAL A 80 2.03 -13.14 -11.49
C VAL A 80 3.02 -14.31 -11.55
N ASP A 81 3.93 -14.35 -12.52
CA ASP A 81 4.94 -15.41 -12.66
C ASP A 81 5.89 -15.54 -11.47
N SER A 82 5.96 -14.49 -10.62
CA SER A 82 6.79 -14.48 -9.43
C SER A 82 6.16 -15.15 -8.21
N ILE A 83 5.00 -15.78 -8.37
CA ILE A 83 4.33 -16.53 -7.31
C ILE A 83 5.22 -17.67 -6.80
N ASP A 84 5.28 -17.79 -5.49
CA ASP A 84 6.11 -18.77 -4.78
C ASP A 84 5.37 -19.24 -3.53
N THR A 85 5.04 -20.53 -3.51
CA THR A 85 4.37 -21.20 -2.40
C THR A 85 5.25 -22.29 -1.79
N ASP A 86 6.56 -22.29 -2.09
CA ASP A 86 7.55 -23.29 -1.68
C ASP A 86 7.26 -24.70 -2.25
N ASP A 87 6.49 -24.78 -3.37
CA ASP A 87 6.20 -26.02 -4.12
C ASP A 87 6.12 -25.70 -5.63
N ALA A 88 7.11 -26.15 -6.38
CA ALA A 88 7.26 -25.83 -7.80
C ALA A 88 6.08 -26.32 -8.66
N LYS A 89 5.49 -27.49 -8.34
CA LYS A 89 4.34 -28.04 -9.08
C LYS A 89 3.08 -27.22 -8.83
N ARG A 90 2.86 -26.81 -7.60
CA ARG A 90 1.75 -25.94 -7.24
C ARG A 90 1.91 -24.55 -7.86
N ASP A 91 3.10 -24.00 -7.86
CA ASP A 91 3.38 -22.70 -8.48
C ASP A 91 3.15 -22.74 -9.99
N GLU A 92 3.54 -23.82 -10.68
CA GLU A 92 3.24 -24.02 -12.09
C GLU A 92 1.73 -24.08 -12.35
N HIS A 93 0.98 -24.84 -11.53
CA HIS A 93 -0.47 -24.91 -11.63
C HIS A 93 -1.15 -23.56 -11.35
N LEU A 94 -0.65 -22.80 -10.36
CA LEU A 94 -1.16 -21.46 -10.08
C LEU A 94 -0.96 -20.49 -11.25
N ARG A 95 0.11 -20.64 -12.04
CA ARG A 95 0.34 -19.82 -13.26
C ARG A 95 -0.52 -20.24 -14.45
N SER A 96 -1.11 -21.44 -14.43
CA SER A 96 -1.89 -21.99 -15.53
C SER A 96 -3.22 -21.28 -15.76
N PRO A 97 -3.91 -21.53 -16.91
CA PRO A 97 -5.24 -20.98 -17.19
C PRO A 97 -6.34 -21.41 -16.20
N GLU A 98 -6.11 -22.47 -15.42
CA GLU A 98 -7.05 -22.91 -14.38
C GLU A 98 -7.06 -21.96 -13.16
N PHE A 99 -6.00 -21.15 -12.98
CA PHE A 99 -5.86 -20.19 -11.89
C PHE A 99 -5.58 -18.78 -12.39
N PHE A 100 -4.35 -18.28 -12.27
CA PHE A 100 -4.02 -16.89 -12.58
C PHE A 100 -3.88 -16.60 -14.07
N ASP A 101 -3.69 -17.64 -14.92
CA ASP A 101 -3.43 -17.49 -16.36
C ASP A 101 -2.38 -16.40 -16.66
N SER A 102 -1.18 -16.60 -16.12
CA SER A 102 -0.12 -15.59 -16.12
C SER A 102 0.32 -15.14 -17.51
N LYS A 103 0.09 -15.98 -18.54
CA LYS A 103 0.36 -15.62 -19.94
C LYS A 103 -0.62 -14.56 -20.46
N LYS A 104 -1.89 -14.64 -20.05
CA LYS A 104 -2.94 -13.69 -20.44
C LYS A 104 -3.02 -12.51 -19.48
N PHE A 105 -2.80 -12.74 -18.20
CA PHE A 105 -2.86 -11.75 -17.14
C PHE A 105 -1.53 -11.71 -16.37
N PRO A 106 -0.46 -11.11 -16.94
CA PRO A 106 0.90 -11.20 -16.40
C PRO A 106 1.08 -10.38 -15.11
N THR A 107 0.13 -9.51 -14.77
CA THR A 107 0.23 -8.62 -13.60
C THR A 107 -1.04 -8.62 -12.77
N LEU A 108 -0.88 -8.52 -11.45
CA LEU A 108 -1.87 -8.01 -10.51
C LEU A 108 -1.56 -6.54 -10.26
N SER A 109 -2.57 -5.73 -9.98
CA SER A 109 -2.34 -4.32 -9.64
C SER A 109 -3.25 -3.86 -8.50
N PHE A 110 -2.76 -2.90 -7.73
CA PHE A 110 -3.56 -2.20 -6.73
C PHE A 110 -3.32 -0.70 -6.85
N LYS A 111 -4.41 0.07 -6.95
CA LYS A 111 -4.37 1.52 -6.97
C LYS A 111 -5.29 2.09 -5.90
N SER A 112 -4.71 2.85 -4.97
CA SER A 112 -5.49 3.46 -3.90
C SER A 112 -6.49 4.49 -4.43
N THR A 113 -7.70 4.47 -3.86
CA THR A 113 -8.74 5.47 -4.14
C THR A 113 -9.06 6.33 -2.92
N LYS A 114 -8.80 5.78 -1.71
CA LYS A 114 -9.05 6.47 -0.46
C LYS A 114 -8.18 5.95 0.66
N ILE A 115 -7.62 6.85 1.45
CA ILE A 115 -6.91 6.52 2.69
C ILE A 115 -7.62 7.26 3.83
N THR A 116 -8.04 6.53 4.86
CA THR A 116 -8.76 7.09 6.02
C THR A 116 -8.01 6.71 7.29
N LYS A 117 -7.69 7.71 8.11
CA LYS A 117 -7.10 7.47 9.44
C LYS A 117 -8.14 6.81 10.35
N ALA A 118 -7.74 5.74 11.04
CA ALA A 118 -8.57 5.06 12.03
C ALA A 118 -8.17 5.53 13.45
N ALA A 119 -7.14 4.91 14.05
CA ALA A 119 -6.66 5.29 15.37
C ALA A 119 -5.13 5.16 15.44
N GLY A 120 -4.45 6.12 16.06
CA GLY A 120 -3.00 6.11 16.20
C GLY A 120 -2.30 6.01 14.83
N LYS A 121 -1.59 4.92 14.59
CA LYS A 121 -0.85 4.61 13.36
C LYS A 121 -1.64 3.72 12.38
N LYS A 122 -2.91 3.47 12.67
CA LYS A 122 -3.80 2.62 11.86
C LYS A 122 -4.62 3.44 10.88
N TYR A 123 -4.78 2.87 9.69
CA TYR A 123 -5.51 3.45 8.56
C TYR A 123 -6.36 2.39 7.88
N LYS A 124 -7.35 2.83 7.11
CA LYS A 124 -8.04 2.02 6.11
C LYS A 124 -7.55 2.47 4.74
N LEU A 125 -6.95 1.56 3.99
CA LEU A 125 -6.50 1.76 2.62
C LEU A 125 -7.53 1.11 1.69
N THR A 126 -8.31 1.93 1.01
CA THR A 126 -9.29 1.49 0.01
C THR A 126 -8.72 1.73 -1.38
N GLY A 127 -8.91 0.78 -2.27
CA GLY A 127 -8.40 0.88 -3.64
C GLY A 127 -8.95 -0.18 -4.57
N ASP A 128 -8.63 -0.02 -5.83
CA ASP A 128 -9.01 -0.93 -6.90
C ASP A 128 -7.93 -2.00 -7.06
N LEU A 129 -8.28 -3.22 -6.70
CA LEU A 129 -7.45 -4.42 -6.84
C LEU A 129 -7.85 -5.15 -8.12
N THR A 130 -6.90 -5.35 -9.02
CA THR A 130 -7.10 -6.11 -10.26
C THR A 130 -6.36 -7.43 -10.19
N ILE A 131 -7.08 -8.53 -10.32
CA ILE A 131 -6.57 -9.91 -10.37
C ILE A 131 -7.24 -10.60 -11.55
N HIS A 132 -6.48 -11.35 -12.36
CA HIS A 132 -7.01 -12.14 -13.48
C HIS A 132 -7.93 -11.32 -14.42
N GLY A 133 -7.57 -10.04 -14.65
CA GLY A 133 -8.33 -9.10 -15.48
C GLY A 133 -9.62 -8.56 -14.86
N VAL A 134 -9.96 -8.93 -13.62
CA VAL A 134 -11.14 -8.45 -12.90
C VAL A 134 -10.72 -7.44 -11.84
N THR A 135 -11.36 -6.27 -11.84
CA THR A 135 -11.11 -5.21 -10.85
C THR A 135 -12.22 -5.16 -9.82
N LYS A 136 -11.84 -5.12 -8.55
CA LYS A 136 -12.74 -4.94 -7.40
C LYS A 136 -12.20 -3.88 -6.47
N ASN A 137 -13.11 -3.08 -5.91
CA ASN A 137 -12.76 -2.15 -4.86
C ASN A 137 -12.66 -2.92 -3.53
N VAL A 138 -11.50 -2.86 -2.89
CA VAL A 138 -11.20 -3.55 -1.63
C VAL A 138 -10.71 -2.57 -0.58
N THR A 139 -10.89 -2.92 0.70
CA THR A 139 -10.35 -2.15 1.82
C THR A 139 -9.46 -3.03 2.67
N LEU A 140 -8.23 -2.57 2.88
CA LEU A 140 -7.22 -3.21 3.71
C LEU A 140 -7.02 -2.42 5.00
N ASP A 141 -6.77 -3.13 6.09
CA ASP A 141 -6.25 -2.54 7.32
C ASP A 141 -4.77 -2.25 7.12
N ALA A 142 -4.38 -1.00 7.35
CA ALA A 142 -3.01 -0.54 7.19
C ALA A 142 -2.45 -0.03 8.52
N GLU A 143 -1.19 -0.37 8.79
CA GLU A 143 -0.44 0.17 9.91
C GLU A 143 0.88 0.73 9.40
N LEU A 144 1.15 2.02 9.71
CA LEU A 144 2.34 2.76 9.28
C LEU A 144 3.27 2.96 10.47
N SER A 145 4.53 2.52 10.38
CA SER A 145 5.52 2.77 11.44
C SER A 145 5.94 4.23 11.50
N ASP A 146 6.60 4.64 12.58
CA ASP A 146 7.35 5.90 12.59
C ASP A 146 8.52 5.80 11.61
N PRO A 147 8.99 6.93 11.05
CA PRO A 147 10.20 6.94 10.25
C PRO A 147 11.43 6.71 11.13
N VAL A 148 12.34 5.89 10.63
CA VAL A 148 13.63 5.62 11.26
C VAL A 148 14.73 6.04 10.29
N LYS A 149 15.76 6.73 10.80
CA LYS A 149 16.92 7.06 9.99
C LYS A 149 17.86 5.84 9.95
N SER A 150 18.08 5.34 8.74
CA SER A 150 19.00 4.21 8.54
C SER A 150 20.47 4.64 8.72
N PRO A 151 21.40 3.69 8.93
CA PRO A 151 22.83 4.00 8.99
C PRO A 151 23.38 4.65 7.72
N TRP A 152 22.69 4.50 6.59
CA TRP A 152 23.06 5.09 5.30
C TRP A 152 22.38 6.45 5.04
N GLY A 153 21.74 7.02 6.06
CA GLY A 153 21.17 8.38 6.02
C GLY A 153 19.76 8.49 5.46
N LYS A 154 19.18 7.40 4.94
CA LYS A 154 17.80 7.37 4.44
C LYS A 154 16.78 7.32 5.57
N LEU A 155 15.64 7.96 5.38
CA LEU A 155 14.45 7.70 6.20
C LEU A 155 13.77 6.44 5.69
N VAL A 156 13.43 5.54 6.60
CA VAL A 156 12.81 4.24 6.31
C VAL A 156 11.52 4.10 7.12
N ARG A 157 10.48 3.56 6.51
CA ARG A 157 9.20 3.23 7.14
C ARG A 157 8.72 1.85 6.73
N SER A 158 7.98 1.19 7.60
CA SER A 158 7.25 -0.04 7.32
C SER A 158 5.76 0.24 7.21
N VAL A 159 5.12 -0.38 6.23
CA VAL A 159 3.67 -0.42 6.05
C VAL A 159 3.24 -1.88 6.12
N LYS A 160 2.38 -2.22 7.08
CA LYS A 160 1.73 -3.53 7.18
C LYS A 160 0.30 -3.41 6.67
N LEU A 161 -0.11 -4.34 5.80
CA LEU A 161 -1.47 -4.38 5.26
C LEU A 161 -2.06 -5.76 5.52
N LEU A 162 -3.28 -5.78 6.06
CA LEU A 162 -4.05 -6.99 6.28
C LEU A 162 -5.43 -6.85 5.64
N GLY A 163 -5.90 -7.92 5.04
CA GLY A 163 -7.24 -7.95 4.45
C GLY A 163 -7.65 -9.34 4.00
N LYS A 164 -8.86 -9.46 3.51
CA LYS A 164 -9.40 -10.68 2.91
C LYS A 164 -10.09 -10.35 1.60
N VAL A 165 -9.95 -11.24 0.63
CA VAL A 165 -10.67 -11.20 -0.63
C VAL A 165 -11.22 -12.58 -0.96
N LYS A 166 -12.34 -12.66 -1.69
CA LYS A 166 -12.83 -13.91 -2.24
C LYS A 166 -12.20 -14.14 -3.59
N ARG A 167 -11.53 -15.27 -3.77
CA ARG A 167 -10.87 -15.61 -5.03
C ARG A 167 -11.83 -15.73 -6.21
N SER A 168 -13.07 -16.21 -5.95
CA SER A 168 -14.12 -16.29 -6.97
C SER A 168 -14.58 -14.94 -7.49
N ASP A 169 -14.49 -13.85 -6.70
CA ASP A 169 -14.80 -12.49 -7.13
C ASP A 169 -13.90 -12.02 -8.27
N PHE A 170 -12.72 -12.65 -8.42
CA PHE A 170 -11.74 -12.41 -9.47
C PHE A 170 -11.70 -13.50 -10.54
N GLY A 171 -12.70 -14.40 -10.54
CA GLY A 171 -12.79 -15.47 -11.54
C GLY A 171 -11.89 -16.67 -11.27
N LEU A 172 -11.18 -16.75 -10.14
CA LEU A 172 -10.34 -17.89 -9.73
C LEU A 172 -11.22 -18.98 -9.12
N LYS A 173 -11.87 -19.79 -9.95
CA LYS A 173 -12.94 -20.74 -9.53
C LYS A 173 -12.49 -22.18 -9.37
N TRP A 174 -11.29 -22.53 -9.84
CA TRP A 174 -10.82 -23.92 -9.76
C TRP A 174 -10.94 -24.48 -8.35
N ASN A 175 -11.47 -25.70 -8.21
CA ASN A 175 -11.58 -26.42 -6.95
C ASN A 175 -11.76 -27.92 -7.20
N LYS A 176 -11.63 -28.73 -6.15
CA LYS A 176 -12.04 -30.12 -6.12
C LYS A 176 -12.89 -30.37 -4.88
N THR A 177 -13.95 -31.14 -5.04
CA THR A 177 -14.77 -31.62 -3.92
C THR A 177 -14.03 -32.79 -3.26
N LEU A 178 -14.06 -32.83 -1.95
CA LEU A 178 -13.50 -33.94 -1.15
C LEU A 178 -14.56 -35.05 -0.96
N ASP A 179 -14.12 -36.31 -0.88
CA ASP A 179 -15.03 -37.44 -0.63
C ASP A 179 -15.76 -37.33 0.71
N SER A 180 -15.13 -36.68 1.68
CA SER A 180 -15.73 -36.38 3.00
C SER A 180 -16.71 -35.20 3.00
N GLY A 181 -16.96 -34.59 1.83
CA GLY A 181 -17.65 -33.32 1.68
C GLY A 181 -16.70 -32.14 1.94
N GLY A 182 -17.06 -30.97 1.41
CA GLY A 182 -16.22 -29.76 1.45
C GLY A 182 -15.35 -29.60 0.22
N VAL A 183 -14.42 -28.63 0.28
CA VAL A 183 -13.61 -28.21 -0.86
C VAL A 183 -12.11 -28.25 -0.55
N LEU A 184 -11.31 -28.51 -1.59
CA LEU A 184 -9.86 -28.59 -1.49
C LEU A 184 -9.25 -27.21 -1.16
N VAL A 185 -9.73 -26.16 -1.80
CA VAL A 185 -9.21 -24.78 -1.66
C VAL A 185 -10.31 -23.88 -1.13
N GLY A 186 -10.03 -23.18 -0.02
CA GLY A 186 -10.94 -22.22 0.57
C GLY A 186 -11.27 -21.05 -0.36
N GLU A 187 -12.36 -20.37 -0.07
CA GLU A 187 -12.84 -19.24 -0.86
C GLU A 187 -12.14 -17.93 -0.48
N ASP A 188 -11.95 -17.73 0.83
CA ASP A 188 -11.33 -16.55 1.38
C ASP A 188 -9.80 -16.65 1.29
N VAL A 189 -9.18 -15.66 0.67
CA VAL A 189 -7.73 -15.47 0.65
C VAL A 189 -7.38 -14.32 1.59
N THR A 190 -6.59 -14.60 2.61
CA THR A 190 -6.04 -13.58 3.50
C THR A 190 -4.82 -12.96 2.82
N LEU A 191 -4.79 -11.64 2.74
CA LEU A 191 -3.65 -10.85 2.30
C LEU A 191 -2.86 -10.43 3.54
N ASP A 192 -1.56 -10.74 3.57
CA ASP A 192 -0.61 -10.38 4.62
C ASP A 192 0.62 -9.76 3.94
N ILE A 193 0.63 -8.44 3.92
CA ILE A 193 1.59 -7.66 3.15
C ILE A 193 2.40 -6.80 4.12
N GLN A 194 3.72 -6.87 3.99
CA GLN A 194 4.64 -5.98 4.67
C GLN A 194 5.56 -5.34 3.65
N VAL A 195 5.56 -4.02 3.63
CA VAL A 195 6.33 -3.21 2.69
C VAL A 195 7.24 -2.27 3.46
N GLU A 196 8.49 -2.20 3.05
CA GLU A 196 9.42 -1.16 3.46
C GLU A 196 9.52 -0.11 2.37
N VAL A 197 9.48 1.16 2.77
CA VAL A 197 9.65 2.32 1.88
C VAL A 197 10.72 3.25 2.43
N ASN A 198 11.50 3.86 1.55
CA ASN A 198 12.58 4.76 1.93
C ASN A 198 12.62 6.05 1.08
N LYS A 199 13.18 7.13 1.65
CA LYS A 199 13.49 8.40 0.97
C LYS A 199 14.77 9.04 1.51
#